data_45da774187f90461c2defd25a7db600b
#
_entry.id   45da774187f90461c2defd25a7db600b
#
_cell.length_a   1.000
_cell.length_b   1.000
_cell.length_c   1.000
_cell.angle_alpha   90.00
_cell.angle_beta   90.00
_cell.angle_gamma   90.00
#
_symmetry.space_group_name_H-M   'P 1'
#
loop_
_entity.id
_entity.type
_entity.pdbx_description
1 polymer ?
#
loop_
_entity_poly.entity_id
_entity_poly.type
_entity_poly.pdbx_seq_one_letter_code
_entity_poly.pdbx_strand_id
1 'polypeptide(L)'
;MGLRYCRGMSNVVIPRFGELLSPYISQVPPEISPRFLALLERGAASRYRGWAEMLPEHSEVLLRCAEAEDEIANRIEAAFPMDESRRAELEAPLPGALKTYYDVFAPLDPWDQLRVQANAERQGAGAWERIASTHPDPKVIEVLNSCSELELSSADLVDALLAEHDGR
;
A
#
# COMPACT_ATOMS: atom_id res chain seq x y z
N MET A 1 -37.15 17.20 -20.76
CA MET A 1 -36.05 17.99 -20.19
C MET A 1 -35.37 17.13 -19.14
N GLY A 2 -34.33 16.35 -19.54
CA GLY A 2 -33.68 15.36 -18.70
C GLY A 2 -32.65 16.04 -17.81
N LEU A 3 -32.86 15.99 -16.51
CA LEU A 3 -31.85 16.30 -15.49
C LEU A 3 -30.73 15.27 -15.61
N ARG A 4 -29.60 15.65 -16.22
CA ARG A 4 -28.34 14.93 -16.07
C ARG A 4 -27.90 15.11 -14.61
N TYR A 5 -28.09 14.08 -13.81
CA TYR A 5 -27.40 13.99 -12.54
C TYR A 5 -25.90 13.90 -12.85
N CYS A 6 -25.19 15.00 -12.66
CA CYS A 6 -23.75 14.93 -12.45
C CYS A 6 -23.55 14.10 -11.16
N ARG A 7 -23.20 12.83 -11.28
CA ARG A 7 -22.65 12.06 -10.17
C ARG A 7 -21.43 12.82 -9.66
N GLY A 8 -21.56 13.35 -8.45
CA GLY A 8 -20.52 14.15 -7.83
C GLY A 8 -19.23 13.37 -7.78
N MET A 9 -18.13 14.06 -8.11
CA MET A 9 -16.78 13.58 -7.83
C MET A 9 -16.75 13.20 -6.36
N SER A 10 -16.33 11.96 -6.06
CA SER A 10 -16.16 11.50 -4.69
C SER A 10 -15.24 12.46 -3.95
N ASN A 11 -15.71 13.01 -2.83
CA ASN A 11 -14.95 13.92 -1.95
C ASN A 11 -14.23 13.14 -0.86
N VAL A 12 -13.74 11.92 -1.15
CA VAL A 12 -13.01 11.15 -0.18
C VAL A 12 -11.72 11.88 0.22
N VAL A 13 -11.50 11.99 1.53
CA VAL A 13 -10.28 12.58 2.07
C VAL A 13 -9.15 11.57 1.96
N ILE A 14 -8.07 11.96 1.29
CA ILE A 14 -6.87 11.13 1.16
C ILE A 14 -5.96 11.38 2.36
N PRO A 15 -5.70 10.38 3.22
CA PRO A 15 -4.81 10.53 4.35
C PRO A 15 -3.35 10.61 3.92
N ARG A 16 -2.54 11.23 4.77
CA ARG A 16 -1.07 11.18 4.70
C ARG A 16 -0.60 9.98 5.50
N PHE A 17 -0.46 8.83 4.85
CA PHE A 17 -0.13 7.58 5.54
C PHE A 17 1.20 7.63 6.27
N GLY A 18 2.20 8.32 5.73
CA GLY A 18 3.48 8.51 6.42
C GLY A 18 3.33 9.21 7.78
N GLU A 19 2.42 10.18 7.90
CA GLU A 19 2.15 10.85 9.17
C GLU A 19 1.37 9.93 10.12
N LEU A 20 0.36 9.21 9.62
CA LEU A 20 -0.44 8.29 10.43
C LEU A 20 0.36 7.11 10.96
N LEU A 21 1.31 6.60 10.19
CA LEU A 21 2.12 5.43 10.53
C LEU A 21 3.41 5.77 11.28
N SER A 22 3.83 7.03 11.26
CA SER A 22 5.05 7.50 11.93
C SER A 22 5.16 7.05 13.39
N PRO A 23 4.10 7.09 14.22
CA PRO A 23 4.17 6.62 15.61
C PRO A 23 4.55 5.14 15.76
N TYR A 24 4.24 4.31 14.78
CA TYR A 24 4.54 2.88 14.77
C TYR A 24 5.92 2.60 14.16
N ILE A 25 6.22 3.23 13.02
CA ILE A 25 7.51 3.10 12.33
C ILE A 25 8.66 3.55 13.26
N SER A 26 8.46 4.62 14.04
CA SER A 26 9.47 5.13 14.96
C SER A 26 9.76 4.23 16.16
N GLN A 27 8.92 3.22 16.43
CA GLN A 27 9.17 2.21 17.46
C GLN A 27 10.11 1.10 16.97
N VAL A 28 10.28 0.99 15.65
CA VAL A 28 11.14 -0.03 15.05
C VAL A 28 12.53 0.56 14.83
N PRO A 29 13.62 -0.14 15.22
CA PRO A 29 14.97 0.31 14.93
C PRO A 29 15.19 0.58 13.44
N PRO A 30 15.89 1.68 13.07
CA PRO A 30 16.03 2.11 11.67
C PRO A 30 16.57 1.03 10.73
N GLU A 31 17.49 0.18 11.21
CA GLU A 31 18.12 -0.87 10.40
C GLU A 31 17.18 -2.02 10.01
N ILE A 32 16.08 -2.21 10.74
CA ILE A 32 15.03 -3.19 10.40
C ILE A 32 13.70 -2.54 10.00
N SER A 33 13.64 -1.21 9.97
CA SER A 33 12.44 -0.47 9.58
C SER A 33 11.92 -0.84 8.18
N PRO A 34 12.75 -1.09 7.15
CA PRO A 34 12.25 -1.58 5.86
C PRO A 34 11.50 -2.92 5.98
N ARG A 35 11.92 -3.80 6.90
CA ARG A 35 11.21 -5.05 7.19
C ARG A 35 9.82 -4.82 7.78
N PHE A 36 9.65 -3.77 8.59
CA PHE A 36 8.35 -3.38 9.12
C PHE A 36 7.43 -2.88 8.01
N LEU A 37 7.96 -2.08 7.08
CA LEU A 37 7.20 -1.64 5.90
C LEU A 37 6.75 -2.85 5.06
N ALA A 38 7.62 -3.87 4.88
CA ALA A 38 7.23 -5.10 4.19
C ALA A 38 6.05 -5.82 4.84
N LEU A 39 5.92 -5.79 6.17
CA LEU A 39 4.73 -6.30 6.87
C LEU A 39 3.46 -5.49 6.53
N LEU A 40 3.59 -4.18 6.33
CA LEU A 40 2.48 -3.33 5.90
C LEU A 40 2.05 -3.65 4.46
N GLU A 41 2.99 -3.97 3.56
CA GLU A 41 2.67 -4.43 2.19
C GLU A 41 1.92 -5.78 2.20
N ARG A 42 2.27 -6.70 3.09
CA ARG A 42 1.47 -7.91 3.33
C ARG A 42 0.03 -7.57 3.74
N GLY A 43 -0.15 -6.53 4.55
CA GLY A 43 -1.45 -5.99 4.90
C GLY A 43 -2.20 -5.43 3.67
N ALA A 44 -1.51 -4.71 2.78
CA ALA A 44 -2.07 -4.23 1.53
C ALA A 44 -2.50 -5.39 0.62
N ALA A 45 -1.66 -6.41 0.45
CA ALA A 45 -2.02 -7.63 -0.28
C ALA A 45 -3.31 -8.28 0.25
N SER A 46 -3.45 -8.34 1.57
CA SER A 46 -4.67 -8.86 2.21
C SER A 46 -5.90 -8.00 1.88
N ARG A 47 -5.78 -6.67 1.90
CA ARG A 47 -6.88 -5.76 1.53
C ARG A 47 -7.29 -5.96 0.07
N TYR A 48 -6.34 -6.06 -0.87
CA TYR A 48 -6.64 -6.32 -2.28
C TYR A 48 -7.40 -7.64 -2.48
N ARG A 49 -7.05 -8.70 -1.75
CA ARG A 49 -7.80 -9.95 -1.79
C ARG A 49 -9.24 -9.76 -1.28
N GLY A 50 -9.43 -8.99 -0.22
CA GLY A 50 -10.77 -8.64 0.27
C GLY A 50 -11.58 -7.86 -0.77
N TRP A 51 -10.99 -6.89 -1.46
CA TRP A 51 -11.68 -6.17 -2.56
C TRP A 51 -11.98 -7.08 -3.75
N ALA A 52 -11.12 -8.04 -4.07
CA ALA A 52 -11.37 -9.02 -5.12
C ALA A 52 -12.59 -9.89 -4.83
N GLU A 53 -12.86 -10.20 -3.56
CA GLU A 53 -14.07 -10.89 -3.13
C GLU A 53 -15.31 -9.99 -3.20
N MET A 54 -15.19 -8.71 -2.85
CA MET A 54 -16.30 -7.74 -2.88
C MET A 54 -16.66 -7.27 -4.29
N LEU A 55 -15.71 -7.28 -5.22
CA LEU A 55 -15.84 -6.82 -6.61
C LEU A 55 -15.39 -7.94 -7.57
N PRO A 56 -16.13 -9.05 -7.65
CA PRO A 56 -15.69 -10.25 -8.36
C PRO A 56 -15.47 -10.03 -9.86
N GLU A 57 -16.17 -9.07 -10.48
CA GLU A 57 -15.97 -8.68 -11.87
C GLU A 57 -14.61 -8.01 -12.14
N HIS A 58 -13.93 -7.53 -11.10
CA HIS A 58 -12.61 -6.90 -11.15
C HIS A 58 -11.53 -7.72 -10.42
N SER A 59 -11.87 -8.95 -10.00
CA SER A 59 -11.00 -9.78 -9.15
C SER A 59 -9.62 -10.05 -9.77
N GLU A 60 -9.53 -10.26 -11.08
CA GLU A 60 -8.26 -10.51 -11.75
C GLU A 60 -7.25 -9.37 -11.56
N VAL A 61 -7.70 -8.13 -11.77
CA VAL A 61 -6.85 -6.93 -11.61
C VAL A 61 -6.46 -6.73 -10.15
N LEU A 62 -7.42 -6.89 -9.23
CA LEU A 62 -7.19 -6.71 -7.79
C LEU A 62 -6.25 -7.79 -7.22
N LEU A 63 -6.34 -9.02 -7.69
CA LEU A 63 -5.41 -10.09 -7.32
C LEU A 63 -3.99 -9.84 -7.87
N ARG A 64 -3.85 -9.26 -9.06
CA ARG A 64 -2.54 -8.83 -9.58
C ARG A 64 -1.91 -7.75 -8.68
N CYS A 65 -2.70 -6.80 -8.17
CA CYS A 65 -2.21 -5.84 -7.19
C CYS A 65 -1.78 -6.55 -5.89
N ALA A 66 -2.57 -7.52 -5.39
CA ALA A 66 -2.18 -8.29 -4.22
C ALA A 66 -0.86 -9.06 -4.41
N GLU A 67 -0.64 -9.64 -5.59
CA GLU A 67 0.62 -10.31 -5.94
C GLU A 67 1.80 -9.32 -5.99
N ALA A 68 1.58 -8.10 -6.48
CA ALA A 68 2.60 -7.06 -6.50
C ALA A 68 3.01 -6.65 -5.07
N GLU A 69 2.07 -6.48 -4.15
CA GLU A 69 2.36 -6.18 -2.75
C GLU A 69 3.16 -7.30 -2.07
N ASP A 70 2.77 -8.57 -2.28
CA ASP A 70 3.55 -9.70 -1.78
C ASP A 70 4.95 -9.76 -2.38
N GLU A 71 5.10 -9.42 -3.66
CA GLU A 71 6.40 -9.36 -4.32
C GLU A 71 7.28 -8.23 -3.77
N ILE A 72 6.71 -7.05 -3.49
CA ILE A 72 7.42 -5.97 -2.80
C ILE A 72 7.93 -6.49 -1.46
N ALA A 73 7.06 -7.08 -0.65
CA ALA A 73 7.45 -7.64 0.65
C ALA A 73 8.57 -8.66 0.52
N ASN A 74 8.49 -9.60 -0.44
CA ASN A 74 9.53 -10.60 -0.69
C ASN A 74 10.88 -9.95 -1.04
N ARG A 75 10.89 -8.96 -1.93
CA ARG A 75 12.11 -8.25 -2.33
C ARG A 75 12.76 -7.53 -1.16
N ILE A 76 11.96 -6.84 -0.35
CA ILE A 76 12.45 -6.12 0.83
C ILE A 76 12.97 -7.09 1.88
N GLU A 77 12.27 -8.20 2.12
CA GLU A 77 12.71 -9.24 3.05
C GLU A 77 14.07 -9.84 2.63
N ALA A 78 14.30 -10.05 1.34
CA ALA A 78 15.57 -10.54 0.82
C ALA A 78 16.69 -9.48 0.88
N ALA A 79 16.38 -8.21 0.59
CA ALA A 79 17.36 -7.13 0.60
C ALA A 79 17.78 -6.68 2.01
N PHE A 80 16.90 -6.86 3.01
CA PHE A 80 17.14 -6.50 4.40
C PHE A 80 17.04 -7.74 5.31
N PRO A 81 18.01 -8.67 5.26
CA PRO A 81 18.02 -9.83 6.12
C PRO A 81 18.05 -9.42 7.59
N MET A 82 17.34 -10.13 8.43
CA MET A 82 17.20 -9.83 9.85
C MET A 82 17.37 -11.11 10.68
N ASP A 83 18.00 -11.00 11.84
CA ASP A 83 18.05 -12.10 12.80
C ASP A 83 16.65 -12.39 13.35
N GLU A 84 16.29 -13.66 13.40
CA GLU A 84 14.97 -14.12 13.86
C GLU A 84 14.67 -13.70 15.32
N SER A 85 15.70 -13.53 16.15
CA SER A 85 15.56 -13.04 17.52
C SER A 85 14.94 -11.64 17.62
N ARG A 86 14.98 -10.87 16.52
CA ARG A 86 14.42 -9.52 16.44
C ARG A 86 12.95 -9.49 15.98
N ARG A 87 12.35 -10.64 15.67
CA ARG A 87 10.97 -10.72 15.17
C ARG A 87 9.97 -10.04 16.10
N ALA A 88 10.06 -10.28 17.41
CA ALA A 88 9.15 -9.69 18.38
C ALA A 88 9.25 -8.15 18.42
N GLU A 89 10.44 -7.60 18.27
CA GLU A 89 10.68 -6.16 18.18
C GLU A 89 10.08 -5.57 16.91
N LEU A 90 10.22 -6.27 15.78
CA LEU A 90 9.66 -5.89 14.51
C LEU A 90 8.12 -5.89 14.53
N GLU A 91 7.50 -6.90 15.12
CA GLU A 91 6.05 -7.12 15.07
C GLU A 91 5.29 -6.35 16.17
N ALA A 92 5.96 -5.88 17.22
CA ALA A 92 5.30 -5.22 18.36
C ALA A 92 4.39 -4.03 17.96
N PRO A 93 4.78 -3.11 17.06
CA PRO A 93 3.91 -2.00 16.66
C PRO A 93 2.88 -2.36 15.59
N LEU A 94 2.97 -3.56 14.98
CA LEU A 94 2.13 -3.95 13.83
C LEU A 94 0.63 -3.90 14.11
N PRO A 95 0.08 -4.40 15.25
CA PRO A 95 -1.36 -4.34 15.50
C PRO A 95 -1.91 -2.91 15.49
N GLY A 96 -1.17 -1.93 16.03
CA GLY A 96 -1.55 -0.53 16.01
C GLY A 96 -1.56 0.07 14.60
N ALA A 97 -0.55 -0.25 13.80
CA ALA A 97 -0.47 0.18 12.42
C ALA A 97 -1.62 -0.41 11.58
N LEU A 98 -1.91 -1.70 11.71
CA LEU A 98 -3.01 -2.36 11.01
C LEU A 98 -4.37 -1.79 11.43
N LYS A 99 -4.55 -1.47 12.72
CA LYS A 99 -5.76 -0.79 13.20
C LYS A 99 -5.91 0.59 12.57
N THR A 100 -4.83 1.34 12.40
CA THR A 100 -4.86 2.65 11.74
C THR A 100 -5.35 2.53 10.29
N TYR A 101 -4.87 1.54 9.53
CA TYR A 101 -5.42 1.26 8.20
C TYR A 101 -6.90 0.89 8.26
N TYR A 102 -7.28 -0.01 9.18
CA TYR A 102 -8.68 -0.39 9.34
C TYR A 102 -9.58 0.83 9.60
N ASP A 103 -9.18 1.72 10.50
CA ASP A 103 -9.95 2.91 10.85
C ASP A 103 -10.12 3.88 9.65
N VAL A 104 -9.14 3.90 8.73
CA VAL A 104 -9.22 4.70 7.50
C VAL A 104 -10.19 4.08 6.49
N PHE A 105 -10.10 2.77 6.26
CA PHE A 105 -10.83 2.12 5.18
C PHE A 105 -12.26 1.71 5.57
N ALA A 106 -12.49 1.24 6.79
CA ALA A 106 -13.77 0.66 7.21
C ALA A 106 -15.00 1.57 7.02
N PRO A 107 -14.92 2.91 7.20
CA PRO A 107 -16.08 3.79 6.98
C PRO A 107 -16.45 4.01 5.51
N LEU A 108 -15.59 3.61 4.56
CA LEU A 108 -15.72 3.91 3.14
C LEU A 108 -16.38 2.75 2.39
N ASP A 109 -17.09 3.05 1.31
CA ASP A 109 -17.50 2.04 0.36
C ASP A 109 -16.29 1.50 -0.44
N PRO A 110 -16.41 0.34 -1.11
CA PRO A 110 -15.28 -0.28 -1.80
C PRO A 110 -14.60 0.60 -2.84
N TRP A 111 -15.33 1.43 -3.56
CA TRP A 111 -14.77 2.30 -4.60
C TRP A 111 -13.99 3.47 -4.00
N ASP A 112 -14.49 4.05 -2.93
CA ASP A 112 -13.77 5.08 -2.17
C ASP A 112 -12.54 4.50 -1.46
N GLN A 113 -12.62 3.25 -0.96
CA GLN A 113 -11.46 2.53 -0.47
C GLN A 113 -10.38 2.39 -1.55
N LEU A 114 -10.74 2.01 -2.78
CA LEU A 114 -9.81 1.91 -3.90
C LEU A 114 -9.21 3.26 -4.29
N ARG A 115 -9.96 4.38 -4.20
CA ARG A 115 -9.42 5.73 -4.40
C ARG A 115 -8.34 6.08 -3.38
N VAL A 116 -8.59 5.76 -2.12
CA VAL A 116 -7.60 5.92 -1.06
C VAL A 116 -6.39 5.04 -1.31
N GLN A 117 -6.60 3.77 -1.69
CA GLN A 117 -5.50 2.82 -1.94
C GLN A 117 -4.63 3.25 -3.12
N ALA A 118 -5.18 3.66 -4.26
CA ALA A 118 -4.38 4.16 -5.39
C ALA A 118 -3.45 5.32 -4.98
N ASN A 119 -3.89 6.15 -4.05
CA ASN A 119 -3.06 7.21 -3.51
C ASN A 119 -2.04 6.68 -2.49
N ALA A 120 -2.42 5.69 -1.67
CA ALA A 120 -1.50 5.01 -0.75
C ALA A 120 -0.33 4.36 -1.50
N GLU A 121 -0.59 3.71 -2.66
CA GLU A 121 0.46 3.15 -3.52
C GLU A 121 1.49 4.23 -3.95
N ARG A 122 1.02 5.39 -4.38
CA ARG A 122 1.92 6.50 -4.73
C ARG A 122 2.73 7.01 -3.54
N GLN A 123 2.13 7.04 -2.36
CA GLN A 123 2.86 7.38 -1.13
C GLN A 123 3.89 6.31 -0.78
N GLY A 124 3.56 5.02 -0.97
CA GLY A 124 4.47 3.88 -0.81
C GLY A 124 5.65 3.97 -1.77
N ALA A 125 5.39 4.20 -3.06
CA ALA A 125 6.43 4.43 -4.06
C ALA A 125 7.42 5.52 -3.62
N GLY A 126 6.91 6.67 -3.20
CA GLY A 126 7.75 7.76 -2.68
C GLY A 126 8.50 7.40 -1.39
N ALA A 127 7.99 6.49 -0.56
CA ALA A 127 8.70 6.00 0.61
C ALA A 127 9.91 5.13 0.21
N TRP A 128 9.75 4.20 -0.72
CA TRP A 128 10.84 3.37 -1.24
C TRP A 128 11.92 4.21 -1.93
N GLU A 129 11.52 5.19 -2.74
CA GLU A 129 12.46 6.14 -3.37
C GLU A 129 13.27 6.95 -2.34
N ARG A 130 12.65 7.40 -1.25
CA ARG A 130 13.37 8.13 -0.18
C ARG A 130 14.41 7.24 0.51
N ILE A 131 14.09 5.97 0.78
CA ILE A 131 15.05 5.03 1.35
C ILE A 131 16.18 4.78 0.35
N ALA A 132 15.86 4.57 -0.93
CA ALA A 132 16.85 4.38 -2.00
C ALA A 132 17.82 5.55 -2.13
N SER A 133 17.32 6.78 -2.01
CA SER A 133 18.13 8.01 -2.20
C SER A 133 19.25 8.18 -1.19
N THR A 134 19.19 7.50 -0.05
CA THR A 134 20.18 7.60 1.04
C THR A 134 20.89 6.27 1.32
N HIS A 135 20.52 5.19 0.63
CA HIS A 135 21.12 3.87 0.88
C HIS A 135 22.49 3.75 0.23
N PRO A 136 23.52 3.20 0.92
CA PRO A 136 24.87 3.12 0.40
C PRO A 136 25.11 1.98 -0.60
N ASP A 137 24.28 0.92 -0.59
CA ASP A 137 24.45 -0.26 -1.45
C ASP A 137 23.66 -0.11 -2.75
N PRO A 138 24.34 -0.07 -3.94
CA PRO A 138 23.68 0.05 -5.24
C PRO A 138 22.69 -1.08 -5.54
N LYS A 139 22.94 -2.30 -5.04
CA LYS A 139 22.01 -3.44 -5.26
C LYS A 139 20.72 -3.26 -4.47
N VAL A 140 20.82 -2.73 -3.27
CA VAL A 140 19.63 -2.43 -2.45
C VAL A 140 18.87 -1.26 -3.07
N ILE A 141 19.55 -0.23 -3.59
CA ILE A 141 18.91 0.88 -4.33
C ILE A 141 18.11 0.35 -5.52
N GLU A 142 18.67 -0.57 -6.30
CA GLU A 142 17.97 -1.18 -7.44
C GLU A 142 16.69 -1.93 -6.98
N VAL A 143 16.77 -2.70 -5.91
CA VAL A 143 15.60 -3.39 -5.33
C VAL A 143 14.54 -2.39 -4.89
N LEU A 144 14.91 -1.34 -4.15
CA LEU A 144 13.96 -0.33 -3.66
C LEU A 144 13.28 0.42 -4.80
N ASN A 145 14.02 0.78 -5.85
CA ASN A 145 13.44 1.41 -7.03
C ASN A 145 12.48 0.46 -7.76
N SER A 146 12.80 -0.83 -7.84
CA SER A 146 11.89 -1.83 -8.41
C SER A 146 10.61 -2.02 -7.61
N CYS A 147 10.65 -1.81 -6.28
CA CYS A 147 9.47 -1.78 -5.43
C CYS A 147 8.60 -0.55 -5.72
N SER A 148 9.21 0.64 -5.86
CA SER A 148 8.51 1.86 -6.28
C SER A 148 7.77 1.68 -7.61
N GLU A 149 8.39 1.01 -8.59
CA GLU A 149 7.76 0.72 -9.88
C GLU A 149 6.53 -0.19 -9.75
N LEU A 150 6.57 -1.18 -8.87
CA LEU A 150 5.43 -2.06 -8.59
C LEU A 150 4.26 -1.30 -7.95
N GLU A 151 4.55 -0.44 -6.98
CA GLU A 151 3.56 0.44 -6.36
C GLU A 151 2.85 1.32 -7.41
N LEU A 152 3.62 2.02 -8.25
CA LEU A 152 3.07 2.87 -9.30
C LEU A 152 2.24 2.07 -10.31
N SER A 153 2.66 0.86 -10.65
CA SER A 153 1.89 -0.03 -11.52
C SER A 153 0.56 -0.45 -10.90
N SER A 154 0.54 -0.75 -9.60
CA SER A 154 -0.70 -1.04 -8.86
C SER A 154 -1.63 0.18 -8.84
N ALA A 155 -1.09 1.38 -8.57
CA ALA A 155 -1.85 2.63 -8.62
C ALA A 155 -2.52 2.85 -9.98
N ASP A 156 -1.79 2.64 -11.08
CA ASP A 156 -2.31 2.81 -12.45
C ASP A 156 -3.41 1.80 -12.79
N LEU A 157 -3.28 0.56 -12.32
CA LEU A 157 -4.30 -0.47 -12.50
C LEU A 157 -5.59 -0.10 -11.74
N VAL A 158 -5.48 0.36 -10.50
CA VAL A 158 -6.63 0.81 -9.71
C VAL A 158 -7.27 2.05 -10.32
N ASP A 159 -6.49 3.03 -10.80
CA ASP A 159 -7.03 4.21 -11.48
C ASP A 159 -7.81 3.85 -12.75
N ALA A 160 -7.36 2.84 -13.50
CA ALA A 160 -8.10 2.36 -14.67
C ALA A 160 -9.46 1.76 -14.27
N LEU A 161 -9.53 1.00 -13.18
CA LEU A 161 -10.80 0.49 -12.63
C LEU A 161 -11.73 1.61 -12.19
N LEU A 162 -11.18 2.63 -11.50
CA LEU A 162 -11.94 3.79 -11.06
C LEU A 162 -12.50 4.60 -12.23
N ALA A 163 -11.70 4.81 -13.28
CA ALA A 163 -12.13 5.49 -14.49
C ALA A 163 -13.28 4.75 -15.21
N GLU A 164 -13.20 3.41 -15.27
CA GLU A 164 -14.26 2.57 -15.82
C GLU A 164 -15.53 2.66 -14.98
N HIS A 165 -15.43 2.63 -13.65
CA HIS A 165 -16.55 2.75 -12.74
C HIS A 165 -17.25 4.11 -12.84
N ASP A 166 -16.48 5.20 -12.87
CA ASP A 166 -16.99 6.58 -12.91
C ASP A 166 -17.60 6.95 -14.27
N GLY A 167 -17.20 6.26 -15.33
CA GLY A 167 -17.70 6.46 -16.68
C GLY A 167 -19.04 5.77 -16.96
N ARG A 168 -19.53 4.92 -16.05
CA ARG A 168 -20.84 4.23 -16.15
C ARG A 168 -21.93 5.04 -15.48
#